data_251f60292a5db79a8f3117b366408d3c
#
_entry.id   251f60292a5db79a8f3117b366408d3c
#
_cell.length_a   1.000
_cell.length_b   1.000
_cell.length_c   1.000
_cell.angle_alpha   90.00
_cell.angle_beta   90.00
_cell.angle_gamma   90.00
#
_symmetry.space_group_name_H-M   'P 1'
#
loop_
_entity.id
_entity.type
_entity.pdbx_description
1 polymer ?
#
loop_
_entity_poly.entity_id
_entity_poly.type
_entity_poly.pdbx_seq_one_letter_code
_entity_poly.pdbx_strand_id
1 'polypeptide(L)'
;MKIVCVGDAYITDDMMRNGVQPFLSNDDSLEVFFFGEHDQTVMRDVAKSLEAGNREKIAVPAGRHESVADADLLIVHLCPVNRDLIECAPKLKAVMSCRGGLENIDVQAATDNKVIVSNNPAHNANAVAEFTIGLILSETRNICRSNIALKNGEWRKVYPNTATDIKEMQDMTVGIVGYGSIGRLVAYKLSVFGCKIIAADPFVKECKEDYVTIVPLDELLAQADIVTLHARSNGAVMTEREFGLMKQNSYLINTARPYLVDSEAFKRTMDSGKLLGAAFDVFETEPVIPEFYRNYDNITITNHCGGLTINSYRDAPGYAMKNYLNYITGKADLAFWANRNQLS
;
A
#
# COMPACT_ATOMS: atom_id res chain seq x y z
N MET A 1 -21.40 13.87 -18.48
CA MET A 1 -20.28 14.43 -17.66
C MET A 1 -19.06 14.69 -18.56
N LYS A 2 -18.30 15.74 -18.28
CA LYS A 2 -16.95 15.90 -18.82
C LYS A 2 -15.92 15.38 -17.83
N ILE A 3 -15.15 14.37 -18.22
CA ILE A 3 -14.11 13.76 -17.43
C ILE A 3 -12.75 14.16 -18.00
N VAL A 4 -11.89 14.68 -17.17
CA VAL A 4 -10.50 14.99 -17.51
C VAL A 4 -9.59 14.06 -16.72
N CYS A 5 -8.71 13.35 -17.43
CA CYS A 5 -7.70 12.50 -16.85
C CYS A 5 -6.30 13.03 -17.13
N VAL A 6 -5.41 12.97 -16.15
CA VAL A 6 -4.01 13.36 -16.31
C VAL A 6 -3.11 12.20 -15.91
N GLY A 7 -2.55 11.56 -16.94
CA GLY A 7 -1.58 10.48 -16.81
C GLY A 7 -0.15 10.99 -16.67
N ASP A 8 0.79 10.07 -16.56
CA ASP A 8 2.24 10.33 -16.49
C ASP A 8 3.03 9.08 -16.92
N ALA A 9 4.33 9.03 -16.67
CA ALA A 9 5.17 7.90 -17.06
C ALA A 9 4.83 6.58 -16.36
N TYR A 10 4.08 6.58 -15.25
CA TYR A 10 3.63 5.37 -14.55
C TYR A 10 2.23 4.95 -15.00
N ILE A 11 1.31 5.91 -15.11
CA ILE A 11 -0.05 5.69 -15.60
C ILE A 11 -0.21 6.47 -16.90
N THR A 12 0.04 5.80 -18.00
CA THR A 12 0.04 6.39 -19.34
C THR A 12 -1.35 6.87 -19.78
N ASP A 13 -1.39 7.69 -20.81
CA ASP A 13 -2.64 8.17 -21.40
C ASP A 13 -3.53 7.01 -21.85
N ASP A 14 -2.95 5.93 -22.38
CA ASP A 14 -3.68 4.74 -22.78
C ASP A 14 -4.26 4.00 -21.55
N MET A 15 -3.51 3.92 -20.44
CA MET A 15 -4.02 3.33 -19.19
C MET A 15 -5.17 4.16 -18.63
N MET A 16 -5.06 5.51 -18.63
CA MET A 16 -6.14 6.40 -18.22
C MET A 16 -7.38 6.19 -19.08
N ARG A 17 -7.22 6.22 -20.40
CA ARG A 17 -8.31 6.04 -21.36
C ARG A 17 -8.97 4.67 -21.19
N ASN A 18 -8.20 3.61 -21.24
CA ASN A 18 -8.70 2.24 -21.16
C ASN A 18 -9.34 1.92 -19.81
N GLY A 19 -8.85 2.51 -18.73
CA GLY A 19 -9.42 2.34 -17.39
C GLY A 19 -10.76 3.05 -17.20
N VAL A 20 -10.95 4.23 -17.81
CA VAL A 20 -12.14 5.07 -17.62
C VAL A 20 -13.22 4.79 -18.68
N GLN A 21 -12.85 4.57 -19.93
CA GLN A 21 -13.76 4.38 -21.07
C GLN A 21 -14.90 3.36 -20.84
N PRO A 22 -14.66 2.20 -20.18
CA PRO A 22 -15.71 1.21 -19.95
C PRO A 22 -16.88 1.68 -19.05
N PHE A 23 -16.70 2.78 -18.34
CA PHE A 23 -17.69 3.34 -17.42
C PHE A 23 -18.48 4.52 -18.01
N LEU A 24 -18.18 4.94 -19.23
CA LEU A 24 -18.79 6.11 -19.85
C LEU A 24 -20.09 5.75 -20.55
N SER A 25 -21.05 6.67 -20.48
CA SER A 25 -22.25 6.68 -21.30
C SER A 25 -22.01 7.47 -22.61
N ASN A 26 -22.97 7.43 -23.53
CA ASN A 26 -22.90 8.18 -24.81
C ASN A 26 -22.88 9.72 -24.62
N ASP A 27 -23.38 10.19 -23.47
CA ASP A 27 -23.44 11.62 -23.15
C ASP A 27 -22.20 12.11 -22.38
N ASP A 28 -21.26 11.23 -22.09
CA ASP A 28 -20.02 11.57 -21.39
C ASP A 28 -18.89 11.86 -22.38
N SER A 29 -18.02 12.80 -22.01
CA SER A 29 -16.80 13.09 -22.77
C SER A 29 -15.57 12.84 -21.92
N LEU A 30 -14.50 12.31 -22.53
CA LEU A 30 -13.24 12.01 -21.92
C LEU A 30 -12.11 12.71 -22.62
N GLU A 31 -11.41 13.57 -21.90
CA GLU A 31 -10.14 14.14 -22.32
C GLU A 31 -9.02 13.56 -21.49
N VAL A 32 -7.91 13.19 -22.13
CA VAL A 32 -6.75 12.59 -21.46
C VAL A 32 -5.51 13.39 -21.85
N PHE A 33 -4.75 13.75 -20.83
CA PHE A 33 -3.54 14.55 -20.96
C PHE A 33 -2.36 13.88 -20.24
N PHE A 34 -1.16 14.19 -20.67
CA PHE A 34 0.08 13.74 -20.06
C PHE A 34 0.70 14.82 -19.16
N PHE A 35 1.27 14.40 -18.04
CA PHE A 35 1.98 15.25 -17.09
C PHE A 35 3.44 14.80 -16.93
N GLY A 36 4.37 15.75 -17.00
CA GLY A 36 5.78 15.54 -16.73
C GLY A 36 6.54 14.89 -17.90
N GLU A 37 7.57 14.14 -17.57
CA GLU A 37 8.47 13.48 -18.51
C GLU A 37 8.08 12.01 -18.70
N HIS A 38 8.41 11.43 -19.86
CA HIS A 38 8.16 10.00 -20.13
C HIS A 38 9.14 9.07 -19.39
N ASP A 39 10.19 9.62 -18.78
CA ASP A 39 11.17 8.87 -17.99
C ASP A 39 10.66 8.67 -16.56
N GLN A 40 10.42 7.40 -16.19
CA GLN A 40 9.99 7.03 -14.85
C GLN A 40 11.01 7.40 -13.76
N THR A 41 12.30 7.52 -14.09
CA THR A 41 13.33 7.93 -13.13
C THR A 41 13.13 9.38 -12.72
N VAL A 42 12.89 10.26 -13.70
CA VAL A 42 12.59 11.68 -13.46
C VAL A 42 11.28 11.81 -12.68
N MET A 43 10.26 11.05 -13.08
CA MET A 43 8.96 11.09 -12.39
C MET A 43 8.99 10.52 -10.98
N ARG A 44 9.97 9.66 -10.65
CA ARG A 44 10.21 9.23 -9.27
C ARG A 44 10.65 10.38 -8.37
N ASP A 45 11.48 11.28 -8.88
CA ASP A 45 11.91 12.46 -8.12
C ASP A 45 10.76 13.45 -7.94
N VAL A 46 9.87 13.57 -8.92
CA VAL A 46 8.60 14.32 -8.79
C VAL A 46 7.74 13.70 -7.68
N ALA A 47 7.56 12.38 -7.65
CA ALA A 47 6.79 11.68 -6.62
C ALA A 47 7.36 11.93 -5.22
N LYS A 48 8.69 11.80 -5.04
CA LYS A 48 9.38 12.11 -3.77
C LYS A 48 9.19 13.58 -3.36
N SER A 49 9.26 14.50 -4.30
CA SER A 49 9.05 15.92 -4.04
C SER A 49 7.63 16.20 -3.54
N LEU A 50 6.64 15.54 -4.12
CA LEU A 50 5.24 15.60 -3.65
C LEU A 50 5.11 15.06 -2.22
N GLU A 51 5.66 13.89 -1.95
CA GLU A 51 5.65 13.24 -0.64
C GLU A 51 6.34 14.09 0.44
N ALA A 52 7.33 14.88 0.06
CA ALA A 52 7.98 15.88 0.93
C ALA A 52 7.17 17.19 1.10
N GLY A 53 5.94 17.28 0.57
CA GLY A 53 5.07 18.44 0.70
C GLY A 53 5.40 19.60 -0.23
N ASN A 54 6.17 19.37 -1.31
CA ASN A 54 6.59 20.43 -2.23
C ASN A 54 5.66 20.58 -3.46
N ARG A 55 4.36 20.24 -3.34
CA ARG A 55 3.39 20.34 -4.45
C ARG A 55 3.45 21.68 -5.18
N GLU A 56 3.50 22.79 -4.44
CA GLU A 56 3.49 24.14 -5.00
C GLU A 56 4.74 24.48 -5.84
N LYS A 57 5.81 23.70 -5.72
CA LYS A 57 7.04 23.89 -6.51
C LYS A 57 7.00 23.15 -7.84
N ILE A 58 6.01 22.30 -8.05
CA ILE A 58 5.84 21.51 -9.25
C ILE A 58 4.86 22.22 -10.16
N ALA A 59 5.33 22.62 -11.33
CA ALA A 59 4.51 23.39 -12.27
C ALA A 59 3.36 22.52 -12.83
N VAL A 60 2.16 23.07 -12.85
CA VAL A 60 1.04 22.53 -13.62
C VAL A 60 1.31 22.86 -15.09
N PRO A 61 1.21 21.89 -16.02
CA PRO A 61 1.48 22.16 -17.43
C PRO A 61 0.55 23.23 -18.02
N ALA A 62 1.08 24.04 -18.93
CA ALA A 62 0.30 25.06 -19.64
C ALA A 62 -0.93 24.44 -20.34
N GLY A 63 -2.04 25.19 -20.38
CA GLY A 63 -3.30 24.74 -20.97
C GLY A 63 -4.16 23.83 -20.07
N ARG A 64 -3.71 23.44 -18.88
CA ARG A 64 -4.51 22.60 -17.97
C ARG A 64 -5.69 23.36 -17.39
N HIS A 65 -5.54 24.64 -17.11
CA HIS A 65 -6.63 25.48 -16.62
C HIS A 65 -7.80 25.53 -17.63
N GLU A 66 -7.51 25.71 -18.91
CA GLU A 66 -8.53 25.71 -19.96
C GLU A 66 -9.18 24.31 -20.10
N SER A 67 -8.37 23.24 -20.00
CA SER A 67 -8.87 21.86 -20.16
C SER A 67 -9.81 21.44 -19.04
N VAL A 68 -9.60 21.90 -17.81
CA VAL A 68 -10.43 21.55 -16.65
C VAL A 68 -11.57 22.54 -16.37
N ALA A 69 -11.58 23.70 -17.01
CA ALA A 69 -12.53 24.78 -16.72
C ALA A 69 -14.02 24.37 -16.78
N ASP A 70 -14.37 23.42 -17.62
CA ASP A 70 -15.73 22.88 -17.74
C ASP A 70 -15.86 21.39 -17.34
N ALA A 71 -14.81 20.84 -16.69
CA ALA A 71 -14.80 19.46 -16.21
C ALA A 71 -15.76 19.25 -15.03
N ASP A 72 -16.45 18.11 -15.02
CA ASP A 72 -17.23 17.62 -13.89
C ASP A 72 -16.37 16.74 -12.94
N LEU A 73 -15.40 16.03 -13.50
CA LEU A 73 -14.55 15.06 -12.79
C LEU A 73 -13.11 15.18 -13.28
N LEU A 74 -12.17 15.23 -12.33
CA LEU A 74 -10.72 15.19 -12.59
C LEU A 74 -10.13 13.92 -11.97
N ILE A 75 -9.42 13.12 -12.77
CA ILE A 75 -8.70 11.92 -12.34
C ILE A 75 -7.21 12.13 -12.58
N VAL A 76 -6.39 12.04 -11.52
CA VAL A 76 -4.95 12.33 -11.58
C VAL A 76 -4.12 11.23 -10.93
N HIS A 77 -2.86 11.10 -11.34
CA HIS A 77 -1.87 10.29 -10.63
C HIS A 77 -0.84 11.17 -9.92
N LEU A 78 0.19 11.71 -10.61
CA LEU A 78 1.19 12.59 -10.00
C LEU A 78 0.95 14.07 -10.28
N CYS A 79 0.07 14.42 -11.21
CA CYS A 79 -0.18 15.82 -11.57
C CYS A 79 -0.64 16.62 -10.34
N PRO A 80 0.00 17.77 -10.04
CA PRO A 80 -0.46 18.67 -8.98
C PRO A 80 -1.86 19.22 -9.28
N VAL A 81 -2.70 19.25 -8.25
CA VAL A 81 -4.02 19.89 -8.28
C VAL A 81 -4.01 20.97 -7.21
N ASN A 82 -3.50 22.14 -7.58
CA ASN A 82 -3.37 23.31 -6.74
C ASN A 82 -4.67 24.10 -6.67
N ARG A 83 -4.74 25.08 -5.78
CA ARG A 83 -5.90 25.96 -5.59
C ARG A 83 -6.36 26.64 -6.89
N ASP A 84 -5.44 27.20 -7.64
CA ASP A 84 -5.72 27.91 -8.91
C ASP A 84 -6.37 26.99 -9.96
N LEU A 85 -5.93 25.71 -10.04
CA LEU A 85 -6.52 24.73 -10.95
C LEU A 85 -7.96 24.36 -10.51
N ILE A 86 -8.25 24.30 -9.23
CA ILE A 86 -9.59 24.02 -8.71
C ILE A 86 -10.52 25.22 -8.94
N GLU A 87 -10.04 26.42 -8.63
CA GLU A 87 -10.82 27.66 -8.75
C GLU A 87 -11.19 28.01 -10.20
N CYS A 88 -10.37 27.59 -11.17
CA CYS A 88 -10.71 27.78 -12.59
C CYS A 88 -11.76 26.77 -13.13
N ALA A 89 -12.17 25.79 -12.34
CA ALA A 89 -13.08 24.71 -12.72
C ALA A 89 -14.42 24.77 -11.95
N PRO A 90 -15.30 25.72 -12.21
CA PRO A 90 -16.53 25.95 -11.43
C PRO A 90 -17.57 24.83 -11.52
N LYS A 91 -17.44 23.89 -12.45
CA LYS A 91 -18.29 22.71 -12.57
C LYS A 91 -17.73 21.46 -11.92
N LEU A 92 -16.48 21.53 -11.44
CA LEU A 92 -15.78 20.38 -10.88
C LEU A 92 -16.48 19.89 -9.63
N LYS A 93 -16.86 18.61 -9.60
CA LYS A 93 -17.56 17.95 -8.49
C LYS A 93 -16.62 17.08 -7.66
N ALA A 94 -15.61 16.50 -8.31
CA ALA A 94 -14.69 15.60 -7.64
C ALA A 94 -13.28 15.60 -8.27
N VAL A 95 -12.28 15.37 -7.40
CA VAL A 95 -10.91 15.01 -7.78
C VAL A 95 -10.61 13.63 -7.24
N MET A 96 -10.29 12.70 -8.15
CA MET A 96 -9.96 11.31 -7.84
C MET A 96 -8.47 11.08 -8.04
N SER A 97 -7.78 10.71 -6.96
CA SER A 97 -6.38 10.28 -7.06
C SER A 97 -6.30 8.81 -7.46
N CYS A 98 -5.45 8.46 -8.41
CA CYS A 98 -5.07 7.08 -8.70
C CYS A 98 -4.13 6.50 -7.63
N ARG A 99 -3.66 7.31 -6.68
CA ARG A 99 -2.74 6.95 -5.59
C ARG A 99 -3.46 6.68 -4.28
N GLY A 100 -2.75 6.02 -3.35
CA GLY A 100 -3.16 5.93 -1.96
C GLY A 100 -2.95 7.23 -1.16
N GLY A 101 -1.96 8.06 -1.57
CA GLY A 101 -1.67 9.38 -1.01
C GLY A 101 -2.38 10.52 -1.77
N LEU A 102 -2.44 11.70 -1.15
CA LEU A 102 -3.09 12.90 -1.69
C LEU A 102 -2.15 14.11 -1.71
N GLU A 103 -0.86 13.90 -1.58
CA GLU A 103 0.16 14.95 -1.45
C GLU A 103 0.18 15.89 -2.67
N ASN A 104 -0.28 15.40 -3.81
CA ASN A 104 -0.41 16.18 -5.05
C ASN A 104 -1.71 16.99 -5.15
N ILE A 105 -2.65 16.89 -4.19
CA ILE A 105 -3.96 17.57 -4.25
C ILE A 105 -4.08 18.55 -3.08
N ASP A 106 -4.50 19.77 -3.36
CA ASP A 106 -4.91 20.75 -2.34
C ASP A 106 -6.31 20.41 -1.83
N VAL A 107 -6.37 19.53 -0.81
CA VAL A 107 -7.63 19.07 -0.21
C VAL A 107 -8.39 20.23 0.42
N GLN A 108 -7.70 21.24 0.98
CA GLN A 108 -8.35 22.41 1.57
C GLN A 108 -9.00 23.29 0.50
N ALA A 109 -8.28 23.57 -0.58
CA ALA A 109 -8.85 24.30 -1.72
C ALA A 109 -10.05 23.59 -2.33
N ALA A 110 -9.98 22.24 -2.47
CA ALA A 110 -11.12 21.45 -2.93
C ALA A 110 -12.32 21.58 -2.00
N THR A 111 -12.10 21.54 -0.68
CA THR A 111 -13.16 21.73 0.33
C THR A 111 -13.79 23.12 0.24
N ASP A 112 -12.99 24.16 0.15
CA ASP A 112 -13.46 25.56 0.04
C ASP A 112 -14.36 25.75 -1.21
N ASN A 113 -14.07 25.00 -2.28
CA ASN A 113 -14.82 25.04 -3.54
C ASN A 113 -15.89 23.94 -3.66
N LYS A 114 -16.19 23.21 -2.58
CA LYS A 114 -17.18 22.12 -2.54
C LYS A 114 -16.87 20.97 -3.49
N VAL A 115 -15.61 20.77 -3.81
CA VAL A 115 -15.11 19.66 -4.61
C VAL A 115 -14.73 18.51 -3.68
N ILE A 116 -15.28 17.33 -3.92
CA ILE A 116 -14.96 16.16 -3.12
C ILE A 116 -13.64 15.51 -3.58
N VAL A 117 -12.85 15.02 -2.64
CA VAL A 117 -11.55 14.40 -2.92
C VAL A 117 -11.51 12.97 -2.41
N SER A 118 -11.15 12.03 -3.29
CA SER A 118 -10.94 10.64 -2.91
C SER A 118 -9.56 10.15 -3.35
N ASN A 119 -8.94 9.34 -2.48
CA ASN A 119 -7.77 8.55 -2.82
C ASN A 119 -8.16 7.13 -3.25
N ASN A 120 -7.16 6.33 -3.66
CA ASN A 120 -7.33 4.96 -4.14
C ASN A 120 -6.41 3.97 -3.39
N PRO A 121 -6.59 3.77 -2.10
CA PRO A 121 -5.64 3.04 -1.26
C PRO A 121 -5.58 1.53 -1.55
N ALA A 122 -6.56 0.98 -2.25
CA ALA A 122 -6.62 -0.46 -2.54
C ALA A 122 -6.17 -0.83 -3.97
N HIS A 123 -5.75 0.14 -4.79
CA HIS A 123 -5.37 -0.11 -6.18
C HIS A 123 -4.22 -1.12 -6.35
N ASN A 124 -3.31 -1.20 -5.39
CA ASN A 124 -2.18 -2.12 -5.38
C ASN A 124 -2.32 -3.28 -4.36
N ALA A 125 -3.49 -3.46 -3.76
CA ALA A 125 -3.66 -4.42 -2.67
C ALA A 125 -3.32 -5.86 -3.08
N ASN A 126 -3.65 -6.27 -4.30
CA ASN A 126 -3.31 -7.60 -4.80
C ASN A 126 -1.80 -7.79 -4.96
N ALA A 127 -1.09 -6.78 -5.49
CA ALA A 127 0.35 -6.81 -5.64
C ALA A 127 1.05 -6.92 -4.28
N VAL A 128 0.67 -6.09 -3.30
CA VAL A 128 1.24 -6.13 -1.94
C VAL A 128 0.95 -7.47 -1.28
N ALA A 129 -0.25 -8.05 -1.47
CA ALA A 129 -0.57 -9.35 -0.90
C ALA A 129 0.32 -10.47 -1.47
N GLU A 130 0.56 -10.49 -2.78
CA GLU A 130 1.46 -11.44 -3.43
C GLU A 130 2.91 -11.27 -2.96
N PHE A 131 3.35 -10.03 -2.88
CA PHE A 131 4.69 -9.70 -2.40
C PHE A 131 4.91 -10.13 -0.94
N THR A 132 3.91 -9.89 -0.08
CA THR A 132 3.93 -10.34 1.32
C THR A 132 4.11 -11.85 1.43
N ILE A 133 3.38 -12.63 0.61
CA ILE A 133 3.52 -14.10 0.59
C ILE A 133 4.92 -14.49 0.10
N GLY A 134 5.45 -13.80 -0.91
CA GLY A 134 6.83 -13.99 -1.36
C GLY A 134 7.85 -13.78 -0.23
N LEU A 135 7.69 -12.74 0.57
CA LEU A 135 8.54 -12.48 1.74
C LEU A 135 8.36 -13.53 2.85
N ILE A 136 7.13 -13.95 3.14
CA ILE A 136 6.85 -15.06 4.06
C ILE A 136 7.63 -16.32 3.64
N LEU A 137 7.50 -16.72 2.39
CA LEU A 137 8.21 -17.91 1.86
C LEU A 137 9.72 -17.69 1.82
N SER A 138 10.17 -16.48 1.51
CA SER A 138 11.60 -16.15 1.52
C SER A 138 12.22 -16.34 2.91
N GLU A 139 11.55 -15.86 3.94
CA GLU A 139 12.03 -15.98 5.32
C GLU A 139 11.94 -17.41 5.85
N THR A 140 10.79 -18.06 5.73
CA THR A 140 10.57 -19.41 6.28
C THR A 140 11.40 -20.48 5.57
N ARG A 141 11.75 -20.29 4.30
CA ARG A 141 12.48 -21.25 3.47
C ARG A 141 13.90 -20.81 3.13
N ASN A 142 14.40 -19.72 3.71
CA ASN A 142 15.76 -19.17 3.52
C ASN A 142 16.12 -18.86 2.05
N ILE A 143 15.13 -18.46 1.23
CA ILE A 143 15.33 -18.26 -0.22
C ILE A 143 16.35 -17.16 -0.49
N CYS A 144 16.17 -15.96 0.08
CA CYS A 144 17.08 -14.83 -0.10
C CYS A 144 18.47 -15.13 0.48
N ARG A 145 18.55 -15.73 1.66
CA ARG A 145 19.82 -16.12 2.29
C ARG A 145 20.61 -17.11 1.46
N SER A 146 19.94 -18.14 0.92
CA SER A 146 20.56 -19.13 0.04
C SER A 146 21.08 -18.51 -1.25
N ASN A 147 20.30 -17.60 -1.85
CA ASN A 147 20.71 -16.89 -3.05
C ASN A 147 21.95 -16.00 -2.80
N ILE A 148 21.98 -15.27 -1.68
CA ILE A 148 23.12 -14.42 -1.31
C ILE A 148 24.36 -15.29 -1.06
N ALA A 149 24.24 -16.36 -0.27
CA ALA A 149 25.34 -17.27 0.02
C ALA A 149 25.97 -17.83 -1.27
N LEU A 150 25.15 -18.36 -2.16
CA LEU A 150 25.64 -18.91 -3.44
C LEU A 150 26.29 -17.87 -4.33
N LYS A 151 25.76 -16.65 -4.41
CA LYS A 151 26.37 -15.57 -5.19
C LYS A 151 27.72 -15.12 -4.62
N ASN A 152 27.92 -15.29 -3.32
CA ASN A 152 29.20 -15.05 -2.64
C ASN A 152 30.16 -16.26 -2.66
N GLY A 153 29.78 -17.34 -3.35
CA GLY A 153 30.59 -18.56 -3.48
C GLY A 153 30.44 -19.53 -2.31
N GLU A 154 29.50 -19.33 -1.41
CA GLU A 154 29.23 -20.22 -0.29
C GLU A 154 28.18 -21.29 -0.61
N TRP A 155 28.54 -22.56 -0.47
CA TRP A 155 27.59 -23.68 -0.49
C TRP A 155 26.98 -23.91 0.89
N ARG A 156 26.12 -22.97 1.36
CA ARG A 156 25.55 -22.99 2.71
C ARG A 156 24.23 -23.76 2.74
N LYS A 157 24.12 -24.76 3.60
CA LYS A 157 22.91 -25.58 3.81
C LYS A 157 22.32 -25.42 5.21
N VAL A 158 23.07 -24.86 6.16
CA VAL A 158 22.67 -24.71 7.55
C VAL A 158 22.41 -23.25 7.86
N TYR A 159 21.23 -22.95 8.31
CA TYR A 159 20.77 -21.64 8.75
C TYR A 159 20.22 -21.74 10.18
N PRO A 160 20.04 -20.65 10.93
CA PRO A 160 19.56 -20.72 12.32
C PRO A 160 18.25 -21.50 12.50
N ASN A 161 17.37 -21.47 11.52
CA ASN A 161 16.09 -22.19 11.50
C ASN A 161 16.15 -23.57 10.79
N THR A 162 17.34 -24.05 10.44
CA THR A 162 17.47 -25.35 9.75
C THR A 162 17.27 -26.51 10.74
N ALA A 163 16.79 -27.61 10.33
CA ALA A 163 16.68 -28.88 11.05
C ALA A 163 15.55 -28.99 12.09
N THR A 164 15.21 -27.96 12.86
CA THR A 164 14.19 -28.07 13.91
C THR A 164 13.02 -27.12 13.71
N ASP A 165 13.22 -26.01 13.01
CA ASP A 165 12.28 -24.89 12.95
C ASP A 165 11.76 -24.57 11.55
N ILE A 166 12.32 -25.19 10.49
CA ILE A 166 11.75 -25.10 9.15
C ILE A 166 10.55 -26.02 9.04
N LYS A 167 9.37 -25.39 9.08
CA LYS A 167 8.09 -26.07 8.89
C LYS A 167 7.56 -25.82 7.47
N GLU A 168 6.73 -26.72 6.98
CA GLU A 168 5.87 -26.42 5.83
C GLU A 168 4.72 -25.51 6.27
N MET A 169 4.17 -24.71 5.32
CA MET A 169 3.13 -23.74 5.65
C MET A 169 1.90 -24.36 6.31
N GLN A 170 1.53 -25.58 5.91
CA GLN A 170 0.40 -26.32 6.50
C GLN A 170 0.52 -26.58 8.01
N ASP A 171 1.75 -26.58 8.54
CA ASP A 171 2.03 -26.81 9.95
C ASP A 171 2.25 -25.48 10.71
N MET A 172 2.02 -24.34 10.06
CA MET A 172 2.23 -23.01 10.63
C MET A 172 0.91 -22.28 10.88
N THR A 173 0.91 -21.43 11.90
CA THR A 173 -0.14 -20.44 12.13
C THR A 173 0.33 -19.08 11.66
N VAL A 174 -0.42 -18.46 10.72
CA VAL A 174 -0.17 -17.11 10.24
C VAL A 174 -1.11 -16.13 10.93
N GLY A 175 -0.55 -15.16 11.65
CA GLY A 175 -1.27 -14.06 12.30
C GLY A 175 -1.24 -12.80 11.43
N ILE A 176 -2.42 -12.31 11.05
CA ILE A 176 -2.59 -11.13 10.21
C ILE A 176 -3.06 -9.98 11.09
N VAL A 177 -2.21 -8.96 11.28
CA VAL A 177 -2.54 -7.76 12.04
C VAL A 177 -3.05 -6.68 11.09
N GLY A 178 -4.36 -6.40 11.15
CA GLY A 178 -5.10 -5.58 10.21
C GLY A 178 -5.79 -6.43 9.12
N TYR A 179 -7.11 -6.54 9.20
CA TYR A 179 -7.93 -7.37 8.29
C TYR A 179 -8.74 -6.49 7.31
N GLY A 180 -8.04 -5.51 6.72
CA GLY A 180 -8.52 -4.64 5.64
C GLY A 180 -8.35 -5.26 4.25
N SER A 181 -8.27 -4.43 3.20
CA SER A 181 -8.17 -4.89 1.80
C SER A 181 -6.98 -5.80 1.55
N ILE A 182 -5.79 -5.47 2.08
CA ILE A 182 -4.59 -6.29 1.90
C ILE A 182 -4.64 -7.53 2.77
N GLY A 183 -4.96 -7.39 4.07
CA GLY A 183 -5.01 -8.52 5.00
C GLY A 183 -5.98 -9.62 4.55
N ARG A 184 -7.15 -9.26 4.00
CA ARG A 184 -8.11 -10.21 3.43
C ARG A 184 -7.54 -10.96 2.21
N LEU A 185 -6.83 -10.26 1.33
CA LEU A 185 -6.19 -10.88 0.15
C LEU A 185 -5.03 -11.79 0.56
N VAL A 186 -4.25 -11.41 1.56
CA VAL A 186 -3.20 -12.25 2.13
C VAL A 186 -3.81 -13.52 2.72
N ALA A 187 -4.86 -13.40 3.54
CA ALA A 187 -5.58 -14.55 4.10
C ALA A 187 -6.11 -15.49 3.01
N TYR A 188 -6.82 -14.93 2.02
CA TYR A 188 -7.36 -15.71 0.90
C TYR A 188 -6.27 -16.47 0.15
N LYS A 189 -5.18 -15.80 -0.21
CA LYS A 189 -4.07 -16.44 -0.95
C LYS A 189 -3.33 -17.47 -0.10
N LEU A 190 -3.18 -17.23 1.21
CA LEU A 190 -2.54 -18.18 2.12
C LEU A 190 -3.42 -19.40 2.43
N SER A 191 -4.74 -19.32 2.30
CA SER A 191 -5.64 -20.43 2.58
C SER A 191 -5.33 -21.69 1.75
N VAL A 192 -4.83 -21.51 0.51
CA VAL A 192 -4.46 -22.62 -0.37
C VAL A 192 -3.19 -23.37 0.07
N PHE A 193 -2.38 -22.79 0.97
CA PHE A 193 -1.22 -23.46 1.56
C PHE A 193 -1.59 -24.37 2.73
N GLY A 194 -2.85 -24.38 3.15
CA GLY A 194 -3.35 -25.23 4.24
C GLY A 194 -2.93 -24.78 5.65
N CYS A 195 -2.31 -23.60 5.81
CA CYS A 195 -1.91 -23.07 7.11
C CYS A 195 -3.13 -22.60 7.92
N LYS A 196 -3.02 -22.61 9.25
CA LYS A 196 -4.00 -21.95 10.12
C LYS A 196 -3.84 -20.44 9.99
N ILE A 197 -4.94 -19.73 9.72
CA ILE A 197 -4.95 -18.27 9.59
C ILE A 197 -5.80 -17.67 10.70
N ILE A 198 -5.19 -16.76 11.46
CA ILE A 198 -5.87 -15.95 12.48
C ILE A 198 -5.63 -14.46 12.15
N ALA A 199 -6.60 -13.61 12.42
CA ALA A 199 -6.48 -12.19 12.17
C ALA A 199 -6.95 -11.34 13.36
N ALA A 200 -6.33 -10.19 13.57
CA ALA A 200 -6.73 -9.21 14.57
C ALA A 200 -6.94 -7.84 13.91
N ASP A 201 -8.13 -7.27 14.12
CA ASP A 201 -8.48 -5.94 13.62
C ASP A 201 -9.52 -5.31 14.59
N PRO A 202 -9.30 -4.10 15.11
CA PRO A 202 -10.22 -3.49 16.08
C PRO A 202 -11.60 -3.17 15.49
N PHE A 203 -11.72 -3.10 14.16
CA PHE A 203 -12.97 -2.77 13.46
C PHE A 203 -13.70 -4.00 12.90
N VAL A 204 -13.08 -5.19 12.95
CA VAL A 204 -13.65 -6.44 12.44
C VAL A 204 -13.80 -7.42 13.59
N LYS A 205 -15.05 -7.68 14.00
CA LYS A 205 -15.34 -8.65 15.09
C LYS A 205 -15.58 -10.05 14.59
N GLU A 206 -16.13 -10.18 13.38
CA GLU A 206 -16.47 -11.44 12.73
C GLU A 206 -16.17 -11.36 11.24
N CYS A 207 -15.89 -12.46 10.61
CA CYS A 207 -15.75 -12.58 9.17
C CYS A 207 -16.59 -13.75 8.65
N LYS A 208 -16.92 -13.72 7.37
CA LYS A 208 -17.76 -14.76 6.73
C LYS A 208 -16.91 -15.88 6.13
N GLU A 209 -15.61 -15.63 6.00
CA GLU A 209 -14.64 -16.57 5.43
C GLU A 209 -14.34 -17.69 6.45
N ASP A 210 -14.47 -18.93 6.03
CA ASP A 210 -14.26 -20.12 6.85
C ASP A 210 -12.78 -20.48 7.05
N TYR A 211 -11.89 -19.89 6.26
CA TYR A 211 -10.45 -20.14 6.32
C TYR A 211 -9.70 -19.18 7.27
N VAL A 212 -10.38 -18.25 7.94
CA VAL A 212 -9.74 -17.31 8.89
C VAL A 212 -10.57 -17.19 10.18
N THR A 213 -9.89 -17.06 11.31
CA THR A 213 -10.53 -16.80 12.60
C THR A 213 -10.11 -15.43 13.13
N ILE A 214 -11.07 -14.57 13.49
CA ILE A 214 -10.79 -13.30 14.14
C ILE A 214 -10.56 -13.52 15.62
N VAL A 215 -9.42 -13.04 16.14
CA VAL A 215 -9.01 -13.17 17.55
C VAL A 215 -8.47 -11.82 18.07
N PRO A 216 -8.40 -11.60 19.39
CA PRO A 216 -7.68 -10.46 19.97
C PRO A 216 -6.21 -10.45 19.57
N LEU A 217 -5.57 -9.27 19.51
CA LEU A 217 -4.16 -9.12 19.13
C LEU A 217 -3.24 -9.96 20.02
N ASP A 218 -3.43 -9.93 21.33
CA ASP A 218 -2.59 -10.68 22.28
C ASP A 218 -2.66 -12.19 22.02
N GLU A 219 -3.85 -12.69 21.73
CA GLU A 219 -4.06 -14.10 21.37
C GLU A 219 -3.39 -14.44 20.04
N LEU A 220 -3.51 -13.56 19.04
CA LEU A 220 -2.82 -13.72 17.76
C LEU A 220 -1.31 -13.85 17.97
N LEU A 221 -0.71 -12.91 18.70
CA LEU A 221 0.74 -12.89 18.93
C LEU A 221 1.23 -14.14 19.66
N ALA A 222 0.46 -14.63 20.62
CA ALA A 222 0.80 -15.85 21.37
C ALA A 222 0.67 -17.15 20.54
N GLN A 223 -0.15 -17.17 19.48
CA GLN A 223 -0.38 -18.37 18.67
C GLN A 223 0.40 -18.38 17.35
N ALA A 224 0.71 -17.21 16.78
CA ALA A 224 1.27 -17.12 15.43
C ALA A 224 2.74 -17.57 15.36
N ASP A 225 3.06 -18.39 14.37
CA ASP A 225 4.43 -18.68 13.95
C ASP A 225 4.96 -17.56 13.04
N ILE A 226 4.07 -16.92 12.28
CA ILE A 226 4.36 -15.79 11.40
C ILE A 226 3.37 -14.66 11.73
N VAL A 227 3.87 -13.47 12.04
CA VAL A 227 3.07 -12.26 12.20
C VAL A 227 3.30 -11.35 11.00
N THR A 228 2.24 -10.97 10.28
CA THR A 228 2.30 -10.04 9.14
C THR A 228 1.42 -8.82 9.36
N LEU A 229 1.99 -7.63 9.11
CA LEU A 229 1.36 -6.35 9.43
C LEU A 229 0.70 -5.73 8.20
N HIS A 230 -0.60 -5.44 8.31
CA HIS A 230 -1.43 -4.78 7.29
C HIS A 230 -2.35 -3.72 7.88
N ALA A 231 -2.07 -3.31 9.11
CA ALA A 231 -2.86 -2.32 9.85
C ALA A 231 -2.57 -0.89 9.39
N ARG A 232 -3.52 0.01 9.68
CA ARG A 232 -3.31 1.45 9.77
C ARG A 232 -3.44 1.84 11.23
N SER A 233 -2.48 2.62 11.74
CA SER A 233 -2.46 3.10 13.12
C SER A 233 -1.85 4.50 13.16
N ASN A 234 -2.08 5.23 14.23
CA ASN A 234 -1.43 6.51 14.50
C ASN A 234 -0.11 6.35 15.29
N GLY A 235 0.35 5.12 15.49
CA GLY A 235 1.59 4.80 16.21
C GLY A 235 1.94 3.33 16.12
N ALA A 236 3.00 2.93 16.81
CA ALA A 236 3.49 1.56 16.81
C ALA A 236 2.44 0.58 17.33
N VAL A 237 2.28 -0.52 16.62
CA VAL A 237 1.45 -1.68 16.99
C VAL A 237 2.31 -2.79 17.58
N MET A 238 3.58 -2.87 17.16
CA MET A 238 4.58 -3.81 17.68
C MET A 238 5.56 -3.02 18.55
N THR A 239 5.30 -3.04 19.86
CA THR A 239 6.17 -2.46 20.90
C THR A 239 6.88 -3.54 21.68
N GLU A 240 7.67 -3.20 22.69
CA GLU A 240 8.32 -4.16 23.60
C GLU A 240 7.33 -5.18 24.18
N ARG A 241 6.12 -4.71 24.53
CA ARG A 241 5.06 -5.56 25.06
C ARG A 241 4.60 -6.60 24.02
N GLU A 242 4.30 -6.16 22.82
CA GLU A 242 3.82 -7.03 21.74
C GLU A 242 4.90 -8.03 21.31
N PHE A 243 6.14 -7.59 21.19
CA PHE A 243 7.26 -8.51 20.98
C PHE A 243 7.40 -9.53 22.12
N GLY A 244 7.14 -9.11 23.37
CA GLY A 244 7.11 -10.01 24.51
C GLY A 244 6.11 -11.15 24.38
N LEU A 245 4.93 -10.88 23.77
CA LEU A 245 3.84 -11.84 23.57
C LEU A 245 4.08 -12.80 22.38
N MET A 246 4.93 -12.42 21.40
CA MET A 246 5.21 -13.31 20.28
C MET A 246 5.85 -14.62 20.74
N LYS A 247 5.61 -15.68 19.97
CA LYS A 247 6.26 -16.97 20.20
C LYS A 247 7.77 -16.87 20.05
N GLN A 248 8.49 -17.68 20.80
CA GLN A 248 9.87 -18.00 20.48
C GLN A 248 9.93 -18.68 19.11
N ASN A 249 10.93 -18.38 18.31
CA ASN A 249 11.13 -18.94 16.98
C ASN A 249 10.02 -18.53 15.97
N SER A 250 9.49 -17.32 16.09
CA SER A 250 8.50 -16.77 15.14
C SER A 250 9.14 -15.83 14.12
N TYR A 251 8.33 -15.37 13.16
CA TYR A 251 8.74 -14.45 12.08
C TYR A 251 7.87 -13.19 12.11
N LEU A 252 8.46 -12.05 11.72
CA LEU A 252 7.75 -10.78 11.53
C LEU A 252 7.88 -10.29 10.09
N ILE A 253 6.75 -9.93 9.45
CA ILE A 253 6.70 -9.39 8.10
C ILE A 253 6.00 -8.02 8.11
N ASN A 254 6.67 -6.99 7.59
CA ASN A 254 6.08 -5.66 7.48
C ASN A 254 6.18 -5.11 6.05
N THR A 255 5.07 -5.15 5.33
CA THR A 255 4.87 -4.55 4.01
C THR A 255 3.87 -3.38 4.05
N ALA A 256 3.53 -2.89 5.26
CA ALA A 256 2.52 -1.85 5.44
C ALA A 256 3.13 -0.47 5.66
N ARG A 257 3.56 -0.17 6.88
CA ARG A 257 4.15 1.13 7.23
C ARG A 257 5.25 0.94 8.28
N PRO A 258 6.36 1.71 8.18
CA PRO A 258 7.48 1.56 9.10
C PRO A 258 7.11 1.84 10.55
N TYR A 259 6.31 2.88 10.80
CA TYR A 259 5.94 3.30 12.16
C TYR A 259 5.05 2.29 12.93
N LEU A 260 4.60 1.20 12.28
CA LEU A 260 3.88 0.12 12.98
C LEU A 260 4.79 -0.68 13.91
N VAL A 261 6.10 -0.59 13.74
CA VAL A 261 7.11 -1.31 14.52
C VAL A 261 7.98 -0.31 15.25
N ASP A 262 8.07 -0.45 16.58
CA ASP A 262 9.09 0.26 17.36
C ASP A 262 10.47 -0.35 17.03
N SER A 263 11.30 0.44 16.34
CA SER A 263 12.60 -0.01 15.81
C SER A 263 13.57 -0.45 16.90
N GLU A 264 13.56 0.21 18.06
CA GLU A 264 14.44 -0.16 19.18
C GLU A 264 13.97 -1.45 19.87
N ALA A 265 12.67 -1.62 20.06
CA ALA A 265 12.09 -2.86 20.58
C ALA A 265 12.34 -4.03 19.62
N PHE A 266 12.19 -3.81 18.31
CA PHE A 266 12.51 -4.80 17.28
C PHE A 266 14.00 -5.21 17.33
N LYS A 267 14.91 -4.24 17.42
CA LYS A 267 16.35 -4.51 17.51
C LYS A 267 16.66 -5.38 18.74
N ARG A 268 16.15 -5.02 19.93
CA ARG A 268 16.34 -5.85 21.15
C ARG A 268 15.78 -7.26 21.00
N THR A 269 14.66 -7.39 20.31
CA THR A 269 14.02 -8.69 20.04
C THR A 269 14.88 -9.56 19.13
N MET A 270 15.49 -8.97 18.08
CA MET A 270 16.44 -9.68 17.22
C MET A 270 17.71 -10.07 17.97
N ASP A 271 18.30 -9.16 18.75
CA ASP A 271 19.51 -9.41 19.56
C ASP A 271 19.28 -10.55 20.58
N SER A 272 18.06 -10.70 21.10
CA SER A 272 17.70 -11.79 22.01
C SER A 272 17.56 -13.16 21.33
N GLY A 273 17.55 -13.22 20.01
CA GLY A 273 17.31 -14.47 19.27
C GLY A 273 15.87 -14.99 19.37
N LYS A 274 14.90 -14.13 19.71
CA LYS A 274 13.50 -14.52 19.81
C LYS A 274 12.88 -14.79 18.44
N LEU A 275 13.24 -14.00 17.42
CA LEU A 275 12.76 -14.18 16.07
C LEU A 275 13.73 -15.01 15.23
N LEU A 276 13.23 -15.96 14.47
CA LEU A 276 13.99 -16.70 13.45
C LEU A 276 14.31 -15.85 12.24
N GLY A 277 13.48 -14.86 11.96
CA GLY A 277 13.70 -13.93 10.88
C GLY A 277 12.62 -12.87 10.77
N ALA A 278 12.89 -11.87 9.94
CA ALA A 278 11.95 -10.81 9.64
C ALA A 278 12.08 -10.34 8.18
N ALA A 279 11.01 -9.73 7.64
CA ALA A 279 11.09 -9.08 6.35
C ALA A 279 10.44 -7.69 6.37
N PHE A 280 11.10 -6.72 5.76
CA PHE A 280 10.64 -5.33 5.68
C PHE A 280 10.72 -4.81 4.25
N ASP A 281 9.61 -4.24 3.78
CA ASP A 281 9.56 -3.51 2.50
C ASP A 281 9.52 -1.98 2.70
N VAL A 282 9.37 -1.52 3.94
CA VAL A 282 9.17 -0.10 4.28
C VAL A 282 10.08 0.35 5.42
N PHE A 283 10.61 1.59 5.35
CA PHE A 283 11.56 2.15 6.30
C PHE A 283 11.24 3.62 6.60
N GLU A 284 11.52 4.08 7.83
CA GLU A 284 11.26 5.45 8.27
C GLU A 284 12.10 6.51 7.55
N THR A 285 13.29 6.11 7.08
CA THR A 285 14.29 7.01 6.51
C THR A 285 14.51 6.80 5.02
N GLU A 286 13.50 6.30 4.29
CA GLU A 286 13.62 6.07 2.85
C GLU A 286 14.14 7.31 2.09
N PRO A 287 15.07 7.14 1.14
CA PRO A 287 15.65 5.90 0.62
C PRO A 287 16.83 5.35 1.43
N VAL A 288 17.17 5.91 2.57
CA VAL A 288 18.27 5.44 3.43
C VAL A 288 17.73 4.39 4.38
N ILE A 289 18.35 3.22 4.39
CA ILE A 289 17.97 2.12 5.27
C ILE A 289 18.82 2.19 6.53
N PRO A 290 18.22 2.16 7.74
CA PRO A 290 18.98 2.10 8.99
C PRO A 290 19.98 0.94 8.99
N GLU A 291 21.21 1.22 9.42
CA GLU A 291 22.33 0.29 9.29
C GLU A 291 22.08 -1.04 9.99
N PHE A 292 21.39 -1.02 11.12
CA PHE A 292 21.14 -2.22 11.90
C PHE A 292 20.43 -3.33 11.12
N TYR A 293 19.52 -3.00 10.16
CA TYR A 293 18.87 -4.02 9.32
C TYR A 293 19.86 -4.85 8.50
N ARG A 294 21.01 -4.26 8.14
CA ARG A 294 22.05 -4.95 7.35
C ARG A 294 22.92 -5.88 8.18
N ASN A 295 22.90 -5.74 9.50
CA ASN A 295 23.74 -6.50 10.41
C ASN A 295 23.16 -7.89 10.74
N TYR A 296 21.89 -8.14 10.39
CA TYR A 296 21.23 -9.41 10.63
C TYR A 296 21.11 -10.22 9.34
N ASP A 297 21.69 -11.43 9.34
CA ASP A 297 21.61 -12.38 8.22
C ASP A 297 20.17 -12.94 8.04
N ASN A 298 19.34 -12.83 9.09
CA ASN A 298 17.97 -13.30 9.13
C ASN A 298 16.93 -12.17 9.00
N ILE A 299 17.28 -11.09 8.29
CA ILE A 299 16.33 -10.06 7.87
C ILE A 299 16.40 -9.91 6.35
N THR A 300 15.27 -10.11 5.66
CA THR A 300 15.11 -9.74 4.25
C THR A 300 14.59 -8.31 4.16
N ILE A 301 15.26 -7.48 3.37
CA ILE A 301 14.86 -6.10 3.12
C ILE A 301 14.63 -5.86 1.63
N THR A 302 13.59 -5.09 1.30
CA THR A 302 13.25 -4.69 -0.06
C THR A 302 12.96 -3.19 -0.13
N ASN A 303 13.04 -2.60 -1.28
CA ASN A 303 13.09 -1.15 -1.47
C ASN A 303 11.72 -0.53 -1.75
N HIS A 304 10.72 -0.84 -0.93
CA HIS A 304 9.34 -0.35 -1.02
C HIS A 304 8.73 -0.64 -2.40
N CYS A 305 8.87 -1.89 -2.84
CA CYS A 305 8.45 -2.32 -4.17
C CYS A 305 7.24 -3.27 -4.17
N GLY A 306 6.67 -3.58 -3.00
CA GLY A 306 5.54 -4.52 -2.91
C GLY A 306 4.31 -4.14 -3.73
N GLY A 307 4.08 -2.84 -3.96
CA GLY A 307 2.98 -2.34 -4.79
C GLY A 307 3.31 -2.12 -6.27
N LEU A 308 4.58 -2.28 -6.67
CA LEU A 308 5.06 -1.90 -8.01
C LEU A 308 4.78 -2.99 -9.05
N THR A 309 3.57 -3.03 -9.58
CA THR A 309 3.21 -3.91 -10.69
C THR A 309 2.51 -3.13 -11.79
N ILE A 310 2.63 -3.59 -13.03
CA ILE A 310 1.92 -2.98 -14.16
C ILE A 310 0.40 -2.96 -13.94
N ASN A 311 -0.13 -3.98 -13.27
CA ASN A 311 -1.54 -4.08 -12.94
C ASN A 311 -1.99 -2.98 -11.99
N SER A 312 -1.19 -2.68 -10.96
CA SER A 312 -1.49 -1.62 -9.99
C SER A 312 -1.66 -0.25 -10.66
N TYR A 313 -0.83 0.04 -11.66
CA TYR A 313 -0.92 1.28 -12.43
C TYR A 313 -2.03 1.23 -13.47
N ARG A 314 -2.11 0.15 -14.26
CA ARG A 314 -3.11 -0.02 -15.33
C ARG A 314 -4.54 0.07 -14.81
N ASP A 315 -4.80 -0.55 -13.67
CA ASP A 315 -6.16 -0.71 -13.16
C ASP A 315 -6.59 0.46 -12.25
N ALA A 316 -5.65 1.31 -11.80
CA ALA A 316 -5.93 2.42 -10.90
C ALA A 316 -6.97 3.44 -11.43
N PRO A 317 -6.95 3.87 -12.71
CA PRO A 317 -7.96 4.78 -13.24
C PRO A 317 -9.37 4.19 -13.22
N GLY A 318 -9.50 2.90 -13.53
CA GLY A 318 -10.77 2.18 -13.47
C GLY A 318 -11.33 2.08 -12.04
N TYR A 319 -10.47 1.84 -11.06
CA TYR A 319 -10.86 1.88 -9.64
C TYR A 319 -11.30 3.29 -9.22
N ALA A 320 -10.56 4.32 -9.61
CA ALA A 320 -10.92 5.72 -9.32
C ALA A 320 -12.31 6.05 -9.90
N MET A 321 -12.55 5.71 -11.16
CA MET A 321 -13.85 5.93 -11.80
C MET A 321 -14.98 5.15 -11.12
N LYS A 322 -14.76 3.88 -10.78
CA LYS A 322 -15.74 3.06 -10.06
C LYS A 322 -16.07 3.64 -8.68
N ASN A 323 -15.06 4.15 -7.95
CA ASN A 323 -15.28 4.81 -6.67
C ASN A 323 -16.15 6.05 -6.82
N TYR A 324 -15.91 6.88 -7.84
CA TYR A 324 -16.76 8.04 -8.14
C TYR A 324 -18.20 7.64 -8.46
N LEU A 325 -18.41 6.64 -9.32
CA LEU A 325 -19.76 6.14 -9.64
C LEU A 325 -20.48 5.56 -8.41
N ASN A 326 -19.78 4.87 -7.54
CA ASN A 326 -20.33 4.40 -6.26
C ASN A 326 -20.76 5.58 -5.39
N TYR A 327 -19.98 6.66 -5.37
CA TYR A 327 -20.33 7.85 -4.63
C TYR A 327 -21.62 8.49 -5.12
N ILE A 328 -21.75 8.81 -6.40
CA ILE A 328 -22.92 9.46 -6.94
C ILE A 328 -24.19 8.58 -6.91
N THR A 329 -24.03 7.25 -6.74
CA THR A 329 -25.13 6.29 -6.58
C THR A 329 -25.42 5.92 -5.13
N GLY A 330 -24.75 6.56 -4.15
CA GLY A 330 -24.94 6.31 -2.72
C GLY A 330 -24.42 4.96 -2.21
N LYS A 331 -23.53 4.31 -2.97
CA LYS A 331 -22.94 3.00 -2.65
C LYS A 331 -21.48 3.09 -2.19
N ALA A 332 -20.93 4.31 -2.06
CA ALA A 332 -19.51 4.50 -1.73
C ALA A 332 -19.22 4.14 -0.27
N ASP A 333 -18.08 3.49 -0.05
CA ASP A 333 -17.42 3.50 1.24
C ASP A 333 -16.71 4.85 1.43
N LEU A 334 -17.32 5.70 2.25
CA LEU A 334 -16.84 7.06 2.49
C LEU A 334 -15.52 7.10 3.29
N ALA A 335 -15.00 5.96 3.76
CA ALA A 335 -13.72 5.92 4.48
C ALA A 335 -12.54 6.45 3.65
N PHE A 336 -12.63 6.40 2.31
CA PHE A 336 -11.60 6.86 1.37
C PHE A 336 -11.79 8.30 0.86
N TRP A 337 -12.76 9.04 1.42
CA TRP A 337 -13.06 10.40 1.01
C TRP A 337 -12.47 11.39 2.00
N ALA A 338 -11.46 12.15 1.55
CA ALA A 338 -10.59 12.93 2.42
C ALA A 338 -11.31 14.09 3.13
N ASN A 339 -12.25 14.73 2.46
CA ASN A 339 -12.95 15.92 2.97
C ASN A 339 -14.46 15.74 3.19
N ARG A 340 -14.92 14.49 3.30
CA ARG A 340 -16.35 14.16 3.45
C ARG A 340 -17.05 14.87 4.62
N ASN A 341 -16.36 14.98 5.77
CA ASN A 341 -16.95 15.55 6.99
C ASN A 341 -17.06 17.08 6.92
N GLN A 342 -16.47 17.71 5.91
CA GLN A 342 -16.43 19.16 5.73
C GLN A 342 -17.42 19.63 4.64
N LEU A 343 -17.98 18.67 3.86
CA LEU A 343 -18.92 18.92 2.77
C LEU A 343 -20.36 18.45 3.07
N SER A 344 -20.58 17.87 4.26
CA SER A 344 -21.89 17.41 4.74
C SER A 344 -22.72 18.53 5.37
#